data_432dd65d4aae4b2fa6f8494472e9fdbd
#
_entry.id   432dd65d4aae4b2fa6f8494472e9fdbd
#
_cell.length_a   1.000
_cell.length_b   1.000
_cell.length_c   1.000
_cell.angle_alpha   90.00
_cell.angle_beta   90.00
_cell.angle_gamma   90.00
#
_symmetry.space_group_name_H-M   'P 1'
#
loop_
_entity.id
_entity.type
_entity.pdbx_description
1 polymer ?
#
loop_
_entity_poly.entity_id
_entity_poly.type
_entity_poly.pdbx_seq_one_letter_code
_entity_poly.pdbx_strand_id
1 'polypeptide(L)'
;GMAWTEWSVDQIGDVTDRQRWYQTNPSLGLLILESSVEKEANDMAPDKFARERLGWWMPAGSQVDHVIDADAWNRCRVEEPPEPHLVCAGVKFGTDRATLAYCIRPKTGACYVEWVDTRSLNEGVGWLAQWLDTRRGTIATVAIDGRSGTGALTTRLHDMGFPKTAVILPGSADMATANAMLLDAVNTGTLTHYGQDELTMSATMSARRRIGGDGFGFEDHDTADSTLIEACALAHWQARTTKRNPKRKLRVG
;
A
#
# COMPACT_ATOMS: atom_id res chain seq x y z
N GLY A 1 24.68 43.84 -3.47
CA GLY A 1 24.76 42.41 -3.75
C GLY A 1 23.98 41.67 -2.67
N MET A 2 23.11 40.76 -3.06
CA MET A 2 22.39 39.89 -2.10
C MET A 2 23.35 38.75 -1.74
N ALA A 3 23.69 38.57 -0.46
CA ALA A 3 24.44 37.40 0.00
C ALA A 3 23.44 36.25 0.20
N TRP A 4 23.69 35.14 -0.46
CA TRP A 4 22.94 33.90 -0.27
C TRP A 4 23.78 32.96 0.58
N THR A 5 23.22 32.41 1.64
CA THR A 5 23.85 31.39 2.47
C THR A 5 22.96 30.15 2.45
N GLU A 6 23.49 29.01 2.05
CA GLU A 6 22.80 27.74 1.99
C GLU A 6 23.42 26.75 3.00
N TRP A 7 22.57 26.06 3.73
CA TRP A 7 22.93 25.03 4.70
C TRP A 7 22.40 23.69 4.21
N SER A 8 23.13 23.06 3.30
CA SER A 8 22.72 21.83 2.62
C SER A 8 23.87 20.86 2.42
N VAL A 9 23.56 19.62 2.07
CA VAL A 9 24.52 18.62 1.61
C VAL A 9 24.24 18.24 0.16
N ASP A 10 25.28 17.94 -0.60
CA ASP A 10 25.16 17.56 -2.02
C ASP A 10 24.68 16.10 -2.21
N GLN A 11 24.89 15.25 -1.21
CA GLN A 11 24.58 13.83 -1.26
C GLN A 11 24.00 13.36 0.07
N ILE A 12 23.13 12.36 0.03
CA ILE A 12 22.54 11.74 1.24
C ILE A 12 23.64 11.25 2.18
N GLY A 13 24.59 10.45 1.67
CA GLY A 13 25.72 9.92 2.45
C GLY A 13 25.30 9.19 3.72
N ASP A 14 26.18 9.15 4.72
CA ASP A 14 25.88 8.59 6.04
C ASP A 14 25.04 9.61 6.84
N VAL A 15 23.79 9.25 7.11
CA VAL A 15 22.84 10.09 7.86
C VAL A 15 23.11 10.08 9.37
N THR A 16 23.95 9.17 9.87
CA THR A 16 24.36 9.10 11.27
C THR A 16 25.62 9.94 11.56
N ASP A 17 26.23 10.50 10.55
CA ASP A 17 27.41 11.37 10.69
C ASP A 17 27.02 12.72 11.32
N ARG A 18 27.38 12.89 12.59
CA ARG A 18 27.10 14.09 13.39
C ARG A 18 27.74 15.36 12.83
N GLN A 19 28.88 15.28 12.14
CA GLN A 19 29.51 16.47 11.55
C GLN A 19 28.61 17.08 10.49
N ARG A 20 27.92 16.27 9.73
CA ARG A 20 26.96 16.71 8.71
C ARG A 20 25.75 17.40 9.35
N TRP A 21 25.30 16.93 10.52
CA TRP A 21 24.19 17.58 11.24
C TRP A 21 24.54 19.01 11.67
N TYR A 22 25.77 19.21 12.21
CA TYR A 22 26.26 20.54 12.59
C TYR A 22 26.54 21.43 11.38
N GLN A 23 26.98 20.86 10.29
CA GLN A 23 27.27 21.61 9.05
C GLN A 23 25.96 22.19 8.46
N THR A 24 24.84 21.47 8.56
CA THR A 24 23.57 21.86 7.95
C THR A 24 22.59 22.50 8.92
N ASN A 25 22.81 22.39 10.22
CA ASN A 25 21.95 22.94 11.28
C ASN A 25 22.74 23.83 12.25
N PRO A 26 22.85 25.14 12.00
CA PRO A 26 23.54 26.06 12.90
C PRO A 26 22.92 26.15 14.30
N SER A 27 21.66 25.76 14.45
CA SER A 27 20.92 25.76 15.72
C SER A 27 21.08 24.47 16.52
N LEU A 28 21.81 23.48 16.00
CA LEU A 28 22.01 22.19 16.68
C LEU A 28 22.90 22.39 17.91
N GLY A 29 22.50 21.83 19.04
CA GLY A 29 23.15 22.03 20.34
C GLY A 29 22.77 23.33 21.06
N LEU A 30 22.06 24.26 20.39
CA LEU A 30 21.54 25.49 20.99
C LEU A 30 20.01 25.45 21.14
N LEU A 31 19.29 25.30 20.07
CA LEU A 31 17.81 25.24 20.03
C LEU A 31 17.28 23.85 19.73
N ILE A 32 18.07 23.02 19.06
CA ILE A 32 17.70 21.65 18.68
C ILE A 32 18.63 20.68 19.44
N LEU A 33 18.03 19.74 20.15
CA LEU A 33 18.77 18.74 20.90
C LEU A 33 19.38 17.69 19.94
N GLU A 34 20.66 17.41 20.10
CA GLU A 34 21.37 16.40 19.30
C GLU A 34 20.72 15.02 19.43
N SER A 35 20.25 14.65 20.63
CA SER A 35 19.55 13.39 20.89
C SER A 35 18.25 13.25 20.10
N SER A 36 17.56 14.35 19.78
CA SER A 36 16.37 14.33 18.96
C SER A 36 16.72 14.02 17.49
N VAL A 37 17.78 14.64 16.99
CA VAL A 37 18.26 14.39 15.62
C VAL A 37 18.82 12.98 15.48
N GLU A 38 19.51 12.46 16.49
CA GLU A 38 20.01 11.08 16.52
C GLU A 38 18.85 10.06 16.49
N LYS A 39 17.80 10.30 17.24
CA LYS A 39 16.61 9.45 17.21
C LYS A 39 15.97 9.45 15.82
N GLU A 40 15.80 10.62 15.23
CA GLU A 40 15.24 10.76 13.88
C GLU A 40 16.12 10.09 12.81
N ALA A 41 17.44 10.19 12.92
CA ALA A 41 18.37 9.53 12.01
C ALA A 41 18.29 7.99 12.08
N ASN A 42 17.89 7.43 13.24
CA ASN A 42 17.69 6.00 13.41
C ASN A 42 16.28 5.54 13.01
N ASP A 43 15.26 6.42 13.15
CA ASP A 43 13.86 6.07 12.94
C ASP A 43 13.37 6.37 11.51
N MET A 44 14.00 7.31 10.79
CA MET A 44 13.62 7.73 9.45
C MET A 44 14.40 6.99 8.35
N ALA A 45 13.79 6.87 7.17
CA ALA A 45 14.53 6.49 5.97
C ALA A 45 15.62 7.52 5.64
N PRO A 46 16.81 7.10 5.18
CA PRO A 46 17.95 7.98 4.98
C PRO A 46 17.69 9.18 4.06
N ASP A 47 16.92 9.00 3.00
CA ASP A 47 16.52 10.05 2.06
C ASP A 47 15.57 11.07 2.71
N LYS A 48 14.63 10.61 3.52
CA LYS A 48 13.72 11.47 4.28
C LYS A 48 14.46 12.31 5.31
N PHE A 49 15.34 11.66 6.08
CA PHE A 49 16.18 12.38 7.05
C PHE A 49 17.07 13.45 6.37
N ALA A 50 17.68 13.10 5.23
CA ALA A 50 18.52 14.03 4.50
C ALA A 50 17.75 15.27 4.00
N ARG A 51 16.53 15.10 3.52
CA ARG A 51 15.66 16.22 3.10
C ARG A 51 15.26 17.10 4.28
N GLU A 52 14.83 16.51 5.39
CA GLU A 52 14.29 17.26 6.53
C GLU A 52 15.37 17.88 7.43
N ARG A 53 16.54 17.23 7.53
CA ARG A 53 17.58 17.64 8.50
C ARG A 53 18.89 18.09 7.87
N LEU A 54 19.22 17.59 6.68
CA LEU A 54 20.49 17.95 6.02
C LEU A 54 20.31 18.93 4.86
N GLY A 55 19.09 19.43 4.63
CA GLY A 55 18.81 20.34 3.52
C GLY A 55 19.15 19.73 2.15
N TRP A 56 19.16 18.41 2.03
CA TRP A 56 19.44 17.75 0.77
C TRP A 56 18.28 17.95 -0.20
N TRP A 57 18.62 18.47 -1.37
CA TRP A 57 17.66 18.63 -2.47
C TRP A 57 17.86 17.50 -3.46
N MET A 58 16.79 16.83 -3.80
CA MET A 58 16.84 15.82 -4.85
C MET A 58 17.31 16.47 -6.15
N PRO A 59 18.37 15.93 -6.82
CA PRO A 59 18.83 16.49 -8.08
C PRO A 59 17.70 16.57 -9.10
N ALA A 60 17.59 17.69 -9.81
CA ALA A 60 16.62 17.84 -10.89
C ALA A 60 16.86 16.71 -11.92
N GLY A 61 15.91 15.77 -12.04
CA GLY A 61 16.05 14.58 -12.90
C GLY A 61 16.13 13.24 -12.18
N SER A 62 16.30 13.19 -10.84
CA SER A 62 16.06 11.98 -10.06
C SER A 62 14.56 11.82 -9.83
N GLN A 63 13.80 11.53 -10.90
CA GLN A 63 12.39 11.18 -10.75
C GLN A 63 12.29 9.87 -9.99
N VAL A 64 11.54 9.88 -8.90
CA VAL A 64 11.06 8.64 -8.28
C VAL A 64 10.26 7.91 -9.36
N ASP A 65 10.57 6.65 -9.58
CA ASP A 65 9.80 5.80 -10.50
C ASP A 65 8.45 5.47 -9.83
N HIS A 66 7.50 6.38 -9.98
CA HIS A 66 6.12 6.14 -9.58
C HIS A 66 5.50 5.10 -10.50
N VAL A 67 4.88 4.07 -9.91
CA VAL A 67 4.39 2.92 -10.68
C VAL A 67 3.18 3.28 -11.52
N ILE A 68 2.25 4.08 -10.97
CA ILE A 68 0.98 4.44 -11.61
C ILE A 68 1.02 5.91 -11.98
N ASP A 69 0.75 6.20 -13.26
CA ASP A 69 0.58 7.56 -13.75
C ASP A 69 -0.69 8.20 -13.17
N ALA A 70 -0.58 9.42 -12.66
CA ALA A 70 -1.67 10.11 -11.99
C ALA A 70 -2.87 10.38 -12.91
N ASP A 71 -2.63 10.72 -14.18
CA ASP A 71 -3.70 10.96 -15.14
C ASP A 71 -4.40 9.65 -15.51
N ALA A 72 -3.65 8.54 -15.63
CA ALA A 72 -4.23 7.22 -15.86
C ALA A 72 -5.12 6.81 -14.70
N TRP A 73 -4.67 7.01 -13.45
CA TRP A 73 -5.46 6.75 -12.25
C TRP A 73 -6.73 7.60 -12.22
N ASN A 74 -6.62 8.91 -12.42
CA ASN A 74 -7.75 9.84 -12.38
C ASN A 74 -8.82 9.53 -13.43
N ARG A 75 -8.44 9.02 -14.61
CA ARG A 75 -9.41 8.57 -15.63
C ARG A 75 -10.25 7.38 -15.20
N CYS A 76 -9.80 6.62 -14.22
CA CYS A 76 -10.51 5.46 -13.68
C CYS A 76 -11.55 5.83 -12.61
N ARG A 77 -11.69 7.11 -12.25
CA ARG A 77 -12.62 7.56 -11.23
C ARG A 77 -14.08 7.44 -11.69
N VAL A 78 -14.93 6.94 -10.79
CA VAL A 78 -16.39 6.85 -10.95
C VAL A 78 -17.09 7.41 -9.71
N GLU A 79 -18.35 7.83 -9.86
CA GLU A 79 -19.12 8.38 -8.73
C GLU A 79 -19.78 7.28 -7.89
N GLU A 80 -20.12 6.15 -8.49
CA GLU A 80 -20.80 5.04 -7.83
C GLU A 80 -20.16 3.69 -8.17
N PRO A 81 -20.10 2.75 -7.19
CA PRO A 81 -19.65 1.39 -7.45
C PRO A 81 -20.65 0.63 -8.35
N PRO A 82 -20.17 -0.30 -9.18
CA PRO A 82 -21.03 -1.12 -10.02
C PRO A 82 -21.79 -2.16 -9.19
N GLU A 83 -22.90 -2.68 -9.76
CA GLU A 83 -23.63 -3.81 -9.18
C GLU A 83 -22.75 -5.05 -8.97
N PRO A 84 -22.65 -5.59 -7.75
CA PRO A 84 -21.72 -6.65 -7.43
C PRO A 84 -22.18 -8.01 -7.96
N HIS A 85 -21.40 -8.60 -8.87
CA HIS A 85 -21.52 -10.01 -9.24
C HIS A 85 -20.62 -10.89 -8.38
N LEU A 86 -19.40 -10.48 -8.13
CA LEU A 86 -18.42 -11.13 -7.27
C LEU A 86 -17.65 -10.08 -6.46
N VAL A 87 -17.42 -10.37 -5.18
CA VAL A 87 -16.62 -9.50 -4.30
C VAL A 87 -15.46 -10.29 -3.73
N CYS A 88 -14.26 -9.72 -3.79
CA CYS A 88 -13.07 -10.26 -3.13
C CYS A 88 -12.44 -9.19 -2.25
N ALA A 89 -11.76 -9.62 -1.20
CA ALA A 89 -11.04 -8.72 -0.29
C ALA A 89 -9.53 -8.91 -0.43
N GLY A 90 -8.78 -7.87 -0.11
CA GLY A 90 -7.34 -7.86 0.02
C GLY A 90 -6.95 -7.26 1.37
N VAL A 91 -6.04 -7.92 2.07
CA VAL A 91 -5.44 -7.44 3.31
C VAL A 91 -3.95 -7.36 3.13
N LYS A 92 -3.40 -6.19 3.40
CA LYS A 92 -1.96 -5.97 3.39
C LYS A 92 -1.47 -5.57 4.78
N PHE A 93 -0.53 -6.34 5.31
CA PHE A 93 0.19 -5.99 6.52
C PHE A 93 1.48 -5.25 6.15
N GLY A 94 1.61 -4.03 6.59
CA GLY A 94 2.84 -3.24 6.57
C GLY A 94 3.72 -3.50 7.80
N THR A 95 4.62 -2.57 8.09
CA THR A 95 5.53 -2.66 9.24
C THR A 95 4.79 -2.46 10.56
N ASP A 96 3.91 -1.47 10.64
CA ASP A 96 3.22 -1.01 11.85
C ASP A 96 1.69 -0.97 11.71
N ARG A 97 1.17 -1.33 10.53
CA ARG A 97 -0.25 -1.17 10.17
C ARG A 97 -0.78 -2.34 9.35
N ALA A 98 -2.09 -2.44 9.30
CA ALA A 98 -2.81 -3.38 8.45
C ALA A 98 -3.89 -2.64 7.67
N THR A 99 -3.97 -2.90 6.38
CA THR A 99 -4.91 -2.28 5.45
C THR A 99 -5.85 -3.31 4.85
N LEU A 100 -7.12 -2.93 4.75
CA LEU A 100 -8.18 -3.71 4.12
C LEU A 100 -8.74 -2.96 2.91
N ALA A 101 -8.87 -3.66 1.81
CA ALA A 101 -9.55 -3.20 0.60
C ALA A 101 -10.46 -4.30 0.04
N TYR A 102 -11.36 -3.92 -0.85
CA TYR A 102 -12.16 -4.90 -1.60
C TYR A 102 -12.20 -4.56 -3.09
N CYS A 103 -12.55 -5.57 -3.88
CA CYS A 103 -12.79 -5.43 -5.30
C CYS A 103 -14.15 -6.01 -5.65
N ILE A 104 -14.97 -5.24 -6.38
CA ILE A 104 -16.20 -5.69 -7.00
C ILE A 104 -15.87 -6.04 -8.46
N ARG A 105 -16.17 -7.27 -8.86
CA ARG A 105 -16.25 -7.65 -10.26
C ARG A 105 -17.71 -7.68 -10.69
N PRO A 106 -18.16 -6.76 -11.56
CA PRO A 106 -19.51 -6.79 -12.14
C PRO A 106 -19.66 -7.96 -13.13
N LYS A 107 -20.85 -8.19 -13.64
CA LYS A 107 -21.07 -9.16 -14.72
C LYS A 107 -20.39 -8.73 -16.02
N THR A 108 -20.40 -7.46 -16.31
CA THR A 108 -19.79 -6.81 -17.48
C THR A 108 -19.16 -5.48 -17.07
N GLY A 109 -18.09 -5.07 -17.74
CA GLY A 109 -17.41 -3.81 -17.45
C GLY A 109 -16.20 -3.94 -16.56
N ALA A 110 -15.69 -2.81 -16.09
CA ALA A 110 -14.49 -2.68 -15.28
C ALA A 110 -14.69 -3.21 -13.86
N CYS A 111 -13.63 -3.77 -13.28
CA CYS A 111 -13.59 -4.07 -11.85
C CYS A 111 -13.52 -2.76 -11.05
N TYR A 112 -14.11 -2.74 -9.86
CA TYR A 112 -14.09 -1.60 -8.96
C TYR A 112 -13.31 -1.94 -7.71
N VAL A 113 -12.41 -1.07 -7.27
CA VAL A 113 -11.65 -1.22 -6.03
C VAL A 113 -11.93 -0.08 -5.07
N GLU A 114 -11.91 -0.39 -3.79
CA GLU A 114 -12.09 0.59 -2.73
C GLU A 114 -11.30 0.19 -1.49
N TRP A 115 -10.62 1.15 -0.92
CA TRP A 115 -10.01 1.05 0.40
C TRP A 115 -11.08 1.16 1.49
N VAL A 116 -11.02 0.28 2.48
CA VAL A 116 -11.99 0.24 3.58
C VAL A 116 -11.46 0.96 4.80
N ASP A 117 -10.27 0.56 5.27
CA ASP A 117 -9.68 1.09 6.50
C ASP A 117 -8.21 0.65 6.63
N THR A 118 -7.43 1.45 7.36
CA THR A 118 -6.05 1.14 7.74
C THR A 118 -5.90 1.43 9.23
N ARG A 119 -5.41 0.44 9.99
CA ARG A 119 -5.21 0.60 11.44
C ARG A 119 -3.83 0.13 11.87
N SER A 120 -3.39 0.68 13.00
CA SER A 120 -2.17 0.23 13.66
C SER A 120 -2.24 -1.23 14.06
N LEU A 121 -1.11 -1.95 13.93
CA LEU A 121 -1.00 -3.32 14.42
C LEU A 121 -1.17 -3.43 15.93
N ASN A 122 -0.98 -2.34 16.68
CA ASN A 122 -1.24 -2.29 18.12
C ASN A 122 -2.72 -2.50 18.46
N GLU A 123 -3.63 -2.26 17.54
CA GLU A 123 -5.07 -2.54 17.70
C GLU A 123 -5.42 -4.02 17.48
N GLY A 124 -4.45 -4.81 17.01
CA GLY A 124 -4.63 -6.21 16.68
C GLY A 124 -5.44 -6.42 15.41
N VAL A 125 -5.68 -7.71 15.08
CA VAL A 125 -6.37 -8.11 13.83
C VAL A 125 -7.87 -8.33 14.00
N GLY A 126 -8.41 -8.00 15.17
CA GLY A 126 -9.83 -8.27 15.51
C GLY A 126 -10.83 -7.60 14.58
N TRP A 127 -10.58 -6.35 14.23
CA TRP A 127 -11.42 -5.56 13.35
C TRP A 127 -11.48 -6.13 11.92
N LEU A 128 -10.33 -6.61 11.40
CA LEU A 128 -10.24 -7.30 10.10
C LEU A 128 -11.09 -8.57 10.10
N ALA A 129 -10.90 -9.41 11.11
CA ALA A 129 -11.64 -10.67 11.24
C ALA A 129 -13.15 -10.41 11.33
N GLN A 130 -13.56 -9.43 12.13
CA GLN A 130 -14.98 -9.08 12.28
C GLN A 130 -15.58 -8.53 10.98
N TRP A 131 -14.86 -7.64 10.29
CA TRP A 131 -15.32 -7.08 9.01
C TRP A 131 -15.50 -8.16 7.94
N LEU A 132 -14.54 -9.10 7.83
CA LEU A 132 -14.59 -10.21 6.91
C LEU A 132 -15.70 -11.20 7.28
N ASP A 133 -15.84 -11.51 8.55
CA ASP A 133 -16.82 -12.47 9.04
C ASP A 133 -18.27 -12.01 8.81
N THR A 134 -18.57 -10.76 9.08
CA THR A 134 -19.91 -10.20 8.82
C THR A 134 -20.29 -10.23 7.34
N ARG A 135 -19.30 -10.38 6.44
CA ARG A 135 -19.47 -10.40 4.98
C ARG A 135 -19.14 -11.75 4.34
N ARG A 136 -18.96 -12.82 5.15
CA ARG A 136 -18.54 -14.16 4.64
C ARG A 136 -19.46 -14.74 3.57
N GLY A 137 -20.74 -14.40 3.58
CA GLY A 137 -21.73 -14.81 2.59
C GLY A 137 -21.63 -14.05 1.26
N THR A 138 -20.89 -12.96 1.22
CA THR A 138 -20.74 -12.09 0.05
C THR A 138 -19.33 -12.18 -0.54
N ILE A 139 -18.30 -12.28 0.32
CA ILE A 139 -16.91 -12.32 -0.09
C ILE A 139 -16.56 -13.71 -0.65
N ALA A 140 -16.10 -13.74 -1.88
CA ALA A 140 -15.63 -14.97 -2.52
C ALA A 140 -14.32 -15.45 -1.91
N THR A 141 -13.29 -14.59 -1.89
CA THR A 141 -11.98 -14.88 -1.33
C THR A 141 -11.41 -13.63 -0.67
N VAL A 142 -10.50 -13.84 0.27
CA VAL A 142 -9.63 -12.80 0.83
C VAL A 142 -8.19 -13.21 0.61
N ALA A 143 -7.39 -12.35 -0.03
CA ALA A 143 -5.94 -12.51 -0.12
C ALA A 143 -5.30 -11.72 1.02
N ILE A 144 -4.39 -12.36 1.76
CA ILE A 144 -3.74 -11.80 2.96
C ILE A 144 -2.24 -11.90 2.78
N ASP A 145 -1.56 -10.75 2.72
CA ASP A 145 -0.12 -10.66 2.56
C ASP A 145 0.53 -9.81 3.66
N GLY A 146 1.81 -10.09 3.91
CA GLY A 146 2.67 -9.41 4.88
C GLY A 146 2.99 -10.28 6.10
N ARG A 147 4.16 -10.02 6.71
CA ARG A 147 4.70 -10.89 7.76
C ARG A 147 4.07 -10.68 9.14
N SER A 148 3.70 -9.44 9.44
CA SER A 148 3.44 -9.01 10.82
C SER A 148 2.12 -9.51 11.42
N GLY A 149 1.12 -9.92 10.63
CA GLY A 149 -0.21 -10.26 11.16
C GLY A 149 -0.95 -11.37 10.42
N THR A 150 -0.40 -11.84 9.29
CA THR A 150 -1.05 -12.85 8.43
C THR A 150 -1.43 -14.12 9.18
N GLY A 151 -0.53 -14.67 9.97
CA GLY A 151 -0.79 -15.89 10.76
C GLY A 151 -1.90 -15.68 11.80
N ALA A 152 -1.86 -14.58 12.53
CA ALA A 152 -2.87 -14.24 13.55
C ALA A 152 -4.26 -14.08 12.93
N LEU A 153 -4.36 -13.33 11.82
CA LEU A 153 -5.63 -13.13 11.13
C LEU A 153 -6.17 -14.44 10.56
N THR A 154 -5.32 -15.23 9.91
CA THR A 154 -5.71 -16.53 9.32
C THR A 154 -6.24 -17.50 10.37
N THR A 155 -5.54 -17.64 11.49
CA THR A 155 -5.97 -18.48 12.61
C THR A 155 -7.34 -18.01 13.13
N ARG A 156 -7.47 -16.71 13.39
CA ARG A 156 -8.72 -16.15 13.91
C ARG A 156 -9.91 -16.34 12.95
N LEU A 157 -9.70 -16.16 11.65
CA LEU A 157 -10.73 -16.42 10.64
C LEU A 157 -11.16 -17.91 10.64
N HIS A 158 -10.19 -18.84 10.77
CA HIS A 158 -10.51 -20.26 10.84
C HIS A 158 -11.29 -20.61 12.12
N ASP A 159 -10.91 -20.06 13.27
CA ASP A 159 -11.61 -20.24 14.53
C ASP A 159 -13.06 -19.73 14.48
N MET A 160 -13.31 -18.66 13.72
CA MET A 160 -14.63 -18.13 13.43
C MET A 160 -15.41 -18.94 12.37
N GLY A 161 -14.82 -20.00 11.84
CA GLY A 161 -15.42 -20.85 10.80
C GLY A 161 -15.39 -20.27 9.40
N PHE A 162 -14.49 -19.31 9.12
CA PHE A 162 -14.31 -18.82 7.76
C PHE A 162 -13.72 -19.93 6.88
N PRO A 163 -14.27 -20.17 5.66
CA PRO A 163 -13.83 -21.31 4.86
C PRO A 163 -12.35 -21.21 4.48
N LYS A 164 -11.58 -22.28 4.76
CA LYS A 164 -10.13 -22.33 4.42
C LYS A 164 -9.86 -22.02 2.94
N THR A 165 -10.73 -22.50 2.06
CA THR A 165 -10.62 -22.26 0.61
C THR A 165 -10.92 -20.82 0.19
N ALA A 166 -11.41 -19.99 1.10
CA ALA A 166 -11.66 -18.57 0.86
C ALA A 166 -10.47 -17.69 1.30
N VAL A 167 -9.53 -18.21 2.08
CA VAL A 167 -8.33 -17.50 2.52
C VAL A 167 -7.16 -17.88 1.62
N ILE A 168 -6.58 -16.89 0.97
CA ILE A 168 -5.47 -17.04 0.04
C ILE A 168 -4.25 -16.34 0.64
N LEU A 169 -3.14 -17.05 0.68
CA LEU A 169 -1.84 -16.54 1.14
C LEU A 169 -0.91 -16.46 -0.07
N PRO A 170 -0.77 -15.28 -0.69
CA PRO A 170 0.03 -15.13 -1.90
C PRO A 170 1.52 -15.29 -1.60
N GLY A 171 2.24 -15.92 -2.53
CA GLY A 171 3.69 -15.88 -2.56
C GLY A 171 4.22 -14.62 -3.28
N SER A 172 5.54 -14.44 -3.33
CA SER A 172 6.16 -13.28 -3.99
C SER A 172 5.80 -13.18 -5.48
N ALA A 173 5.67 -14.32 -6.17
CA ALA A 173 5.26 -14.35 -7.58
C ALA A 173 3.79 -13.91 -7.76
N ASP A 174 2.92 -14.31 -6.82
CA ASP A 174 1.51 -13.90 -6.86
C ASP A 174 1.37 -12.39 -6.59
N MET A 175 2.17 -11.84 -5.65
CA MET A 175 2.21 -10.40 -5.39
C MET A 175 2.67 -9.61 -6.62
N ALA A 176 3.74 -10.05 -7.29
CA ALA A 176 4.20 -9.42 -8.51
C ALA A 176 3.12 -9.47 -9.60
N THR A 177 2.42 -10.61 -9.72
CA THR A 177 1.30 -10.78 -10.66
C THR A 177 0.13 -9.85 -10.30
N ALA A 178 -0.24 -9.76 -9.02
CA ALA A 178 -1.33 -8.89 -8.56
C ALA A 178 -1.05 -7.42 -8.89
N ASN A 179 0.17 -6.95 -8.62
CA ASN A 179 0.59 -5.58 -8.91
C ASN A 179 0.62 -5.29 -10.43
N ALA A 180 1.13 -6.22 -11.23
CA ALA A 180 1.15 -6.08 -12.68
C ALA A 180 -0.28 -6.06 -13.28
N MET A 181 -1.18 -6.90 -12.78
CA MET A 181 -2.58 -6.93 -13.22
C MET A 181 -3.32 -5.64 -12.84
N LEU A 182 -3.05 -5.07 -11.67
CA LEU A 182 -3.63 -3.79 -11.27
C LEU A 182 -3.15 -2.66 -12.19
N LEU A 183 -1.84 -2.57 -12.43
CA LEU A 183 -1.24 -1.56 -13.31
C LEU A 183 -1.80 -1.65 -14.74
N ASP A 184 -1.88 -2.87 -15.29
CA ASP A 184 -2.50 -3.09 -16.61
C ASP A 184 -3.95 -2.65 -16.63
N ALA A 185 -4.72 -2.98 -15.60
CA ALA A 185 -6.14 -2.63 -15.51
C ALA A 185 -6.36 -1.11 -15.41
N VAL A 186 -5.49 -0.37 -14.71
CA VAL A 186 -5.50 1.10 -14.70
C VAL A 186 -5.20 1.65 -16.09
N ASN A 187 -4.13 1.18 -16.73
CA ASN A 187 -3.69 1.67 -18.03
C ASN A 187 -4.70 1.39 -19.15
N THR A 188 -5.43 0.28 -19.06
CA THR A 188 -6.44 -0.13 -20.04
C THR A 188 -7.87 0.35 -19.71
N GLY A 189 -8.07 1.05 -18.57
CA GLY A 189 -9.38 1.51 -18.13
C GLY A 189 -10.34 0.37 -17.75
N THR A 190 -9.81 -0.79 -17.37
CA THR A 190 -10.61 -1.96 -16.92
C THR A 190 -10.71 -2.07 -15.39
N LEU A 191 -10.18 -1.07 -14.69
CA LEU A 191 -10.34 -0.81 -13.27
C LEU A 191 -11.06 0.52 -13.07
N THR A 192 -11.86 0.62 -12.00
CA THR A 192 -12.44 1.88 -11.53
C THR A 192 -12.32 2.00 -10.02
N HIS A 193 -12.43 3.22 -9.49
CA HIS A 193 -12.39 3.54 -8.07
C HIS A 193 -13.21 4.80 -7.75
N TYR A 194 -13.57 4.99 -6.48
CA TYR A 194 -14.35 6.16 -6.04
C TYR A 194 -13.56 7.49 -5.97
N GLY A 195 -12.22 7.43 -5.96
CA GLY A 195 -11.36 8.61 -5.85
C GLY A 195 -11.13 9.04 -4.40
N GLN A 196 -10.97 8.09 -3.48
CA GLN A 196 -10.53 8.36 -2.11
C GLN A 196 -9.14 9.00 -2.13
N ASP A 197 -8.94 10.08 -1.38
CA ASP A 197 -7.71 10.88 -1.44
C ASP A 197 -6.48 10.06 -0.97
N GLU A 198 -6.62 9.29 0.12
CA GLU A 198 -5.55 8.45 0.64
C GLU A 198 -5.19 7.32 -0.33
N LEU A 199 -6.18 6.69 -0.95
CA LEU A 199 -5.93 5.65 -1.95
C LEU A 199 -5.31 6.25 -3.22
N THR A 200 -5.73 7.43 -3.63
CA THR A 200 -5.15 8.16 -4.76
C THR A 200 -3.69 8.51 -4.49
N MET A 201 -3.37 9.00 -3.29
CA MET A 201 -2.00 9.26 -2.88
C MET A 201 -1.17 7.97 -2.89
N SER A 202 -1.69 6.89 -2.30
CA SER A 202 -1.05 5.57 -2.32
C SER A 202 -0.76 5.08 -3.74
N ALA A 203 -1.73 5.22 -4.65
CA ALA A 203 -1.59 4.75 -6.03
C ALA A 203 -0.55 5.54 -6.83
N THR A 204 -0.56 6.88 -6.71
CA THR A 204 0.17 7.77 -7.62
C THR A 204 1.52 8.22 -7.09
N MET A 205 1.75 8.13 -5.77
CA MET A 205 2.99 8.58 -5.14
C MET A 205 3.86 7.47 -4.57
N SER A 206 3.35 6.22 -4.47
CA SER A 206 4.20 5.09 -4.06
C SER A 206 5.32 4.85 -5.06
N ALA A 207 6.51 4.56 -4.53
CA ALA A 207 7.67 4.23 -5.34
C ALA A 207 7.62 2.76 -5.82
N ARG A 208 8.38 2.46 -6.86
CA ARG A 208 8.57 1.10 -7.35
C ARG A 208 9.63 0.38 -6.51
N ARG A 209 9.29 -0.80 -5.97
CA ARG A 209 10.28 -1.72 -5.40
C ARG A 209 10.35 -3.02 -6.20
N ARG A 210 11.50 -3.69 -6.18
CA ARG A 210 11.68 -4.99 -6.84
C ARG A 210 11.12 -6.13 -5.99
N ILE A 211 10.38 -7.06 -6.61
CA ILE A 211 9.91 -8.30 -5.99
C ILE A 211 10.40 -9.49 -6.82
N GLY A 212 11.14 -10.41 -6.20
CA GLY A 212 11.69 -11.58 -6.90
C GLY A 212 12.64 -11.20 -8.02
N GLY A 213 12.56 -11.90 -9.17
CA GLY A 213 13.40 -11.64 -10.35
C GLY A 213 13.07 -10.33 -11.03
N ASP A 214 12.02 -10.34 -11.87
CA ASP A 214 11.61 -9.19 -12.70
C ASP A 214 10.28 -8.57 -12.27
N GLY A 215 9.71 -9.01 -11.13
CA GLY A 215 8.47 -8.47 -10.59
C GLY A 215 8.68 -7.15 -9.86
N PHE A 216 7.61 -6.38 -9.73
CA PHE A 216 7.60 -5.16 -8.94
C PHE A 216 6.52 -5.16 -7.86
N GLY A 217 6.71 -4.33 -6.85
CA GLY A 217 5.74 -3.95 -5.83
C GLY A 217 5.72 -2.46 -5.63
N PHE A 218 4.85 -2.03 -4.75
CA PHE A 218 4.78 -0.66 -4.29
C PHE A 218 5.55 -0.51 -2.97
N GLU A 219 6.16 0.63 -2.77
CA GLU A 219 6.90 0.99 -1.56
C GLU A 219 6.45 2.35 -1.07
N ASP A 220 6.43 2.50 0.25
CA ASP A 220 6.10 3.78 0.88
C ASP A 220 7.07 4.86 0.40
N HIS A 221 6.54 6.00 0.01
CA HIS A 221 7.33 7.15 -0.40
C HIS A 221 6.69 8.44 0.09
N ASP A 222 7.47 9.29 0.74
CA ASP A 222 6.98 10.48 1.43
C ASP A 222 5.83 10.16 2.41
N THR A 223 4.65 10.67 2.12
CA THR A 223 3.43 10.45 2.90
C THR A 223 2.54 9.33 2.33
N ALA A 224 2.93 8.75 1.20
CA ALA A 224 2.16 7.68 0.56
C ALA A 224 2.37 6.34 1.26
N ASP A 225 1.28 5.75 1.72
CA ASP A 225 1.23 4.40 2.29
C ASP A 225 0.91 3.39 1.19
N SER A 226 1.91 2.63 0.76
CA SER A 226 1.78 1.63 -0.29
C SER A 226 0.86 0.46 0.06
N THR A 227 0.54 0.27 1.35
CA THR A 227 -0.33 -0.84 1.77
C THR A 227 -1.74 -0.72 1.22
N LEU A 228 -2.24 0.52 0.94
CA LEU A 228 -3.57 0.73 0.39
C LEU A 228 -3.67 0.19 -1.04
N ILE A 229 -2.75 0.59 -1.91
CA ILE A 229 -2.75 0.13 -3.30
C ILE A 229 -2.41 -1.36 -3.42
N GLU A 230 -1.51 -1.90 -2.57
CA GLU A 230 -1.21 -3.33 -2.54
C GLU A 230 -2.40 -4.16 -2.05
N ALA A 231 -3.19 -3.69 -1.08
CA ALA A 231 -4.44 -4.34 -0.68
C ALA A 231 -5.48 -4.35 -1.82
N CYS A 232 -5.61 -3.24 -2.57
CA CYS A 232 -6.44 -3.17 -3.77
C CYS A 232 -5.95 -4.13 -4.86
N ALA A 233 -4.63 -4.24 -5.08
CA ALA A 233 -4.05 -5.18 -6.04
C ALA A 233 -4.37 -6.64 -5.70
N LEU A 234 -4.28 -7.01 -4.42
CA LEU A 234 -4.65 -8.33 -3.92
C LEU A 234 -6.14 -8.63 -4.14
N ALA A 235 -7.01 -7.67 -3.81
CA ALA A 235 -8.45 -7.82 -4.00
C ALA A 235 -8.82 -7.95 -5.49
N HIS A 236 -8.22 -7.12 -6.36
CA HIS A 236 -8.40 -7.15 -7.80
C HIS A 236 -7.92 -8.48 -8.41
N TRP A 237 -6.71 -8.91 -8.06
CA TRP A 237 -6.17 -10.20 -8.50
C TRP A 237 -7.12 -11.34 -8.18
N GLN A 238 -7.62 -11.42 -6.93
CA GLN A 238 -8.57 -12.44 -6.54
C GLN A 238 -9.90 -12.33 -7.28
N ALA A 239 -10.42 -11.13 -7.48
CA ALA A 239 -11.67 -10.94 -8.23
C ALA A 239 -11.53 -11.42 -9.69
N ARG A 240 -10.35 -11.34 -10.29
CA ARG A 240 -10.07 -11.77 -11.67
C ARG A 240 -9.79 -13.27 -11.80
N THR A 241 -9.20 -13.90 -10.78
CA THR A 241 -8.66 -15.26 -10.87
C THR A 241 -9.50 -16.31 -10.14
N THR A 242 -10.22 -15.94 -9.08
CA THR A 242 -11.00 -16.91 -8.29
C THR A 242 -12.15 -17.53 -9.07
N LYS A 243 -12.31 -18.83 -8.86
CA LYS A 243 -13.48 -19.61 -9.33
C LYS A 243 -14.54 -19.76 -8.23
N ARG A 244 -14.23 -19.36 -6.99
CA ARG A 244 -15.13 -19.46 -5.87
C ARG A 244 -16.21 -18.37 -5.97
N ASN A 245 -17.46 -18.78 -5.79
CA ASN A 245 -18.61 -17.86 -5.69
C ASN A 245 -19.50 -18.31 -4.52
N PRO A 246 -19.58 -17.55 -3.42
CA PRO A 246 -20.36 -17.91 -2.24
C PRO A 246 -21.86 -17.98 -2.52
N LYS A 247 -22.35 -17.27 -3.54
CA LYS A 247 -23.77 -17.25 -3.95
C LYS A 247 -24.14 -18.41 -4.90
N ARG A 248 -23.19 -19.28 -5.27
CA ARG A 248 -23.46 -20.41 -6.17
C ARG A 248 -24.27 -21.46 -5.44
N LYS A 249 -25.54 -21.62 -5.81
CA LYS A 249 -26.36 -22.72 -5.34
C LYS A 249 -25.81 -24.04 -5.87
N LEU A 250 -25.61 -25.05 -5.02
CA LEU A 250 -25.39 -26.43 -5.44
C LEU A 250 -26.56 -26.84 -6.28
N ARG A 251 -26.35 -27.20 -7.55
CA ARG A 251 -27.33 -27.98 -8.31
C ARG A 251 -27.22 -29.42 -7.77
N VAL A 252 -28.14 -29.80 -6.93
CA VAL A 252 -28.38 -31.20 -6.61
C VAL A 252 -29.07 -31.75 -7.86
N GLY A 253 -28.34 -32.59 -8.61
CA GLY A 253 -28.90 -33.38 -9.71
C GLY A 253 -29.64 -34.60 -9.18
#